data_477fd6a25e0d2fee2717b1fe744150eb
#
_entry.id   477fd6a25e0d2fee2717b1fe744150eb
#
_cell.length_a   1.000
_cell.length_b   1.000
_cell.length_c   1.000
_cell.angle_alpha   90.00
_cell.angle_beta   90.00
_cell.angle_gamma   90.00
#
_symmetry.space_group_name_H-M   'P 1'
#
loop_
_entity.id
_entity.type
_entity.pdbx_description
1 polymer ?
#
loop_
_entity_poly.entity_id
_entity_poly.type
_entity_poly.pdbx_seq_one_letter_code
_entity_poly.pdbx_strand_id
1 'polypeptide(L)'
;ASLFVDDQFHEIQVNDVFICHPNIILESSMISMDFECRSICLSPEYVRQLTVINNDSWDIRLFLEKNPVLSLTQDEVRTFCWYYDLLKYKLTTKNKKYRKELVDALLLAFLYEFHDTLDRFITLKPSSYKSAENLFKTFIDLLASSYPKKRSVSYYADCLHVSPKYL
;
A
#
# COMPACT_ATOMS: atom_id res chain seq x y z
N ALA A 1 -2.50 -17.00 -13.53
CA ALA A 1 -1.61 -16.10 -14.29
C ALA A 1 -0.25 -16.05 -13.62
N SER A 2 0.79 -15.65 -14.38
CA SER A 2 2.11 -15.38 -13.82
C SER A 2 2.68 -14.09 -14.41
N LEU A 3 3.46 -13.38 -13.61
CA LEU A 3 4.10 -12.13 -14.02
C LEU A 3 5.44 -11.94 -13.32
N PHE A 4 6.27 -11.06 -13.89
CA PHE A 4 7.47 -10.57 -13.25
C PHE A 4 7.25 -9.16 -12.72
N VAL A 5 7.72 -8.92 -11.50
CA VAL A 5 7.75 -7.61 -10.84
C VAL A 5 9.21 -7.31 -10.55
N ASP A 6 9.80 -6.32 -11.22
CA ASP A 6 11.22 -5.98 -11.08
C ASP A 6 12.12 -7.24 -11.14
N ASP A 7 11.97 -8.03 -12.19
CA ASP A 7 12.66 -9.32 -12.46
C ASP A 7 12.32 -10.47 -11.48
N GLN A 8 11.42 -10.28 -10.52
CA GLN A 8 10.98 -11.35 -9.64
C GLN A 8 9.71 -12.02 -10.15
N PHE A 9 9.76 -13.34 -10.26
CA PHE A 9 8.62 -14.14 -10.70
C PHE A 9 7.57 -14.28 -9.61
N HIS A 10 6.31 -14.00 -9.98
CA HIS A 10 5.14 -14.19 -9.13
C HIS A 10 4.06 -14.97 -9.87
N GLU A 11 3.54 -16.00 -9.20
CA GLU A 11 2.35 -16.70 -9.65
C GLU A 11 1.12 -16.06 -9.00
N ILE A 12 0.08 -15.80 -9.80
CA ILE A 12 -1.18 -15.22 -9.35
C ILE A 12 -2.27 -16.25 -9.52
N GLN A 13 -2.92 -16.59 -8.42
CA GLN A 13 -4.01 -17.55 -8.37
C GLN A 13 -5.37 -16.84 -8.21
N VAL A 14 -6.43 -17.64 -8.14
CA VAL A 14 -7.77 -17.14 -7.86
C VAL A 14 -7.81 -16.55 -6.45
N ASN A 15 -8.47 -15.44 -6.29
CA ASN A 15 -8.58 -14.66 -5.04
C ASN A 15 -7.29 -13.96 -4.59
N ASP A 16 -6.28 -13.90 -5.44
CA ASP A 16 -5.11 -13.07 -5.14
C ASP A 16 -5.39 -11.60 -5.45
N VAL A 17 -4.87 -10.73 -4.61
CA VAL A 17 -4.71 -9.30 -4.90
C VAL A 17 -3.25 -9.01 -5.21
N PHE A 18 -3.02 -8.31 -6.31
CA PHE A 18 -1.72 -7.83 -6.71
C PHE A 18 -1.64 -6.32 -6.52
N ILE A 19 -0.63 -5.85 -5.77
CA ILE A 19 -0.44 -4.43 -5.44
C ILE A 19 0.74 -3.89 -6.23
N CYS A 20 0.45 -2.92 -7.10
CA CYS A 20 1.46 -2.22 -7.89
C CYS A 20 1.88 -0.92 -7.20
N HIS A 21 3.16 -0.76 -6.97
CA HIS A 21 3.74 0.53 -6.56
C HIS A 21 4.15 1.37 -7.78
N PRO A 22 4.26 2.70 -7.63
CA PRO A 22 4.81 3.54 -8.70
C PRO A 22 6.22 3.09 -9.10
N ASN A 23 6.53 3.18 -10.39
CA ASN A 23 7.84 2.91 -10.98
C ASN A 23 8.29 1.44 -10.99
N ILE A 24 7.43 0.47 -10.69
CA ILE A 24 7.75 -0.94 -10.89
C ILE A 24 7.67 -1.31 -12.38
N ILE A 25 8.48 -2.28 -12.78
CA ILE A 25 8.43 -2.87 -14.11
C ILE A 25 7.59 -4.14 -14.03
N LEU A 26 6.53 -4.18 -14.83
CA LEU A 26 5.65 -5.34 -14.94
C LEU A 26 5.84 -6.01 -16.29
N GLU A 27 6.16 -7.30 -16.28
CA GLU A 27 6.20 -8.12 -17.48
C GLU A 27 5.27 -9.33 -17.29
N SER A 28 4.40 -9.55 -18.28
CA SER A 28 3.54 -10.74 -18.28
C SER A 28 4.31 -11.96 -18.78
N SER A 29 4.29 -13.05 -18.02
CA SER A 29 4.86 -14.32 -18.45
C SER A 29 3.80 -15.23 -19.07
N MET A 30 2.69 -15.44 -18.38
CA MET A 30 1.60 -16.27 -18.85
C MET A 30 0.26 -15.78 -18.31
N ILE A 31 -0.72 -15.66 -19.18
CA ILE A 31 -2.11 -15.34 -18.84
C ILE A 31 -2.99 -16.45 -19.40
N SER A 32 -3.82 -17.07 -18.55
CA SER A 32 -4.80 -18.06 -18.99
C SER A 32 -5.93 -17.41 -19.80
N MET A 33 -6.60 -18.17 -20.64
CA MET A 33 -7.67 -17.64 -21.52
C MET A 33 -8.91 -17.19 -20.73
N ASP A 34 -9.10 -17.70 -19.54
CA ASP A 34 -10.18 -17.39 -18.59
C ASP A 34 -9.78 -16.37 -17.51
N PHE A 35 -8.63 -15.70 -17.69
CA PHE A 35 -8.16 -14.72 -16.72
C PHE A 35 -9.04 -13.48 -16.71
N GLU A 36 -9.59 -13.19 -15.54
CA GLU A 36 -10.32 -11.96 -15.26
C GLU A 36 -9.71 -11.23 -14.07
N CYS A 37 -9.60 -9.93 -14.15
CA CYS A 37 -9.15 -9.10 -13.04
C CYS A 37 -10.01 -7.84 -12.90
N ARG A 38 -10.05 -7.32 -11.67
CA ARG A 38 -10.59 -6.00 -11.35
C ARG A 38 -9.44 -5.13 -10.88
N SER A 39 -9.29 -3.94 -11.44
CA SER A 39 -8.20 -3.04 -11.08
C SER A 39 -8.70 -1.67 -10.66
N ILE A 40 -8.09 -1.12 -9.61
CA ILE A 40 -8.28 0.26 -9.15
C ILE A 40 -6.92 0.95 -9.30
N CYS A 41 -6.84 1.93 -10.20
CA CYS A 41 -5.62 2.72 -10.41
C CYS A 41 -5.83 4.11 -9.82
N LEU A 42 -4.92 4.53 -8.94
CA LEU A 42 -4.93 5.83 -8.29
C LEU A 42 -3.64 6.58 -8.63
N SER A 43 -3.74 7.87 -8.95
CA SER A 43 -2.53 8.67 -9.12
C SER A 43 -1.86 8.93 -7.76
N PRO A 44 -0.52 9.10 -7.71
CA PRO A 44 0.18 9.44 -6.49
C PRO A 44 -0.33 10.73 -5.83
N GLU A 45 -0.75 11.71 -6.63
CA GLU A 45 -1.34 12.97 -6.16
C GLU A 45 -2.66 12.73 -5.44
N TYR A 46 -3.50 11.86 -6.01
CA TYR A 46 -4.79 11.54 -5.43
C TYR A 46 -4.65 10.75 -4.13
N VAL A 47 -3.74 9.77 -4.09
CA VAL A 47 -3.44 9.01 -2.85
C VAL A 47 -3.00 9.95 -1.73
N ARG A 48 -2.14 10.95 -2.02
CA ARG A 48 -1.72 11.96 -1.04
C ARG A 48 -2.87 12.82 -0.50
N GLN A 49 -3.91 13.05 -1.29
CA GLN A 49 -5.10 13.81 -0.86
C GLN A 49 -6.03 13.03 0.05
N LEU A 50 -6.08 11.71 -0.09
CA LEU A 50 -6.96 10.84 0.71
C LEU A 50 -6.51 10.70 2.17
N THR A 51 -5.33 11.18 2.54
CA THR A 51 -4.74 11.28 3.89
C THR A 51 -5.18 10.22 4.91
N VAL A 52 -5.17 8.95 4.54
CA VAL A 52 -5.32 7.82 5.49
C VAL A 52 -3.96 7.36 6.01
N ILE A 53 -2.89 8.04 5.57
CA ILE A 53 -1.52 7.65 5.83
C ILE A 53 -1.14 8.13 7.22
N ASN A 54 -1.45 7.34 8.22
CA ASN A 54 -0.88 7.42 9.56
C ASN A 54 0.54 6.81 9.58
N ASN A 55 1.24 6.93 10.69
CA ASN A 55 2.62 6.44 10.90
C ASN A 55 2.82 4.94 10.57
N ASP A 56 1.76 4.13 10.58
CA ASP A 56 1.79 2.69 10.25
C ASP A 56 2.01 2.41 8.75
N SER A 57 1.89 3.42 7.90
CA SER A 57 2.00 3.27 6.44
C SER A 57 3.38 2.80 5.97
N TRP A 58 4.44 3.05 6.76
CA TRP A 58 5.78 2.62 6.41
C TRP A 58 5.96 1.10 6.50
N ASP A 59 5.46 0.49 7.58
CA ASP A 59 5.51 -0.97 7.76
C ASP A 59 4.70 -1.69 6.67
N ILE A 60 3.52 -1.15 6.37
CA ILE A 60 2.66 -1.64 5.29
C ILE A 60 3.38 -1.54 3.95
N ARG A 61 4.00 -0.42 3.66
CA ARG A 61 4.73 -0.22 2.41
C ARG A 61 5.88 -1.19 2.25
N LEU A 62 6.75 -1.33 3.25
CA LEU A 62 7.86 -2.30 3.22
C LEU A 62 7.37 -3.75 3.11
N PHE A 63 6.26 -4.06 3.77
CA PHE A 63 5.64 -5.37 3.67
C PHE A 63 5.18 -5.65 2.23
N LEU A 64 4.48 -4.71 1.61
CA LEU A 64 3.96 -4.84 0.24
C LEU A 64 5.07 -4.85 -0.81
N GLU A 65 6.15 -4.10 -0.63
CA GLU A 65 7.33 -4.17 -1.51
C GLU A 65 7.95 -5.58 -1.54
N LYS A 66 7.91 -6.30 -0.43
CA LYS A 66 8.40 -7.68 -0.32
C LYS A 66 7.35 -8.74 -0.69
N ASN A 67 6.08 -8.39 -0.62
CA ASN A 67 4.95 -9.30 -0.84
C ASN A 67 3.88 -8.63 -1.71
N PRO A 68 4.14 -8.43 -3.00
CA PRO A 68 3.20 -7.72 -3.88
C PRO A 68 1.94 -8.53 -4.21
N VAL A 69 1.95 -9.85 -3.96
CA VAL A 69 0.81 -10.75 -4.17
C VAL A 69 0.35 -11.31 -2.84
N LEU A 70 -0.92 -11.12 -2.51
CA LEU A 70 -1.54 -11.58 -1.26
C LEU A 70 -2.80 -12.38 -1.57
N SER A 71 -2.91 -13.57 -0.95
CA SER A 71 -4.09 -14.42 -1.12
C SER A 71 -5.18 -14.05 -0.13
N LEU A 72 -6.31 -13.60 -0.66
CA LEU A 72 -7.48 -13.17 0.11
C LEU A 72 -8.41 -14.34 0.43
N THR A 73 -9.17 -14.21 1.51
CA THR A 73 -10.31 -15.08 1.78
C THR A 73 -11.47 -14.76 0.83
N GLN A 74 -12.42 -15.68 0.68
CA GLN A 74 -13.61 -15.44 -0.15
C GLN A 74 -14.44 -14.24 0.34
N ASP A 75 -14.48 -14.00 1.65
CA ASP A 75 -15.22 -12.88 2.22
C ASP A 75 -14.54 -11.54 1.92
N GLU A 76 -13.22 -11.47 2.03
CA GLU A 76 -12.43 -10.30 1.66
C GLU A 76 -12.58 -9.98 0.16
N VAL A 77 -12.48 -11.00 -0.71
CA VAL A 77 -12.71 -10.84 -2.15
C VAL A 77 -14.11 -10.30 -2.43
N ARG A 78 -15.15 -10.84 -1.76
CA ARG A 78 -16.54 -10.39 -1.92
C ARG A 78 -16.68 -8.93 -1.52
N THR A 79 -16.12 -8.55 -0.39
CA THR A 79 -16.12 -7.16 0.10
C THR A 79 -15.44 -6.23 -0.90
N PHE A 80 -14.25 -6.58 -1.40
CA PHE A 80 -13.53 -5.78 -2.38
C PHE A 80 -14.27 -5.68 -3.73
N CYS A 81 -14.94 -6.75 -4.15
CA CYS A 81 -15.80 -6.72 -5.33
C CYS A 81 -16.96 -5.74 -5.17
N TRP A 82 -17.59 -5.67 -4.01
CA TRP A 82 -18.67 -4.70 -3.75
C TRP A 82 -18.17 -3.25 -3.82
N TYR A 83 -17.02 -2.95 -3.22
CA TYR A 83 -16.40 -1.61 -3.35
C TYR A 83 -16.10 -1.28 -4.81
N TYR A 84 -15.49 -2.22 -5.54
CA TYR A 84 -15.17 -2.03 -6.95
C TYR A 84 -16.42 -1.75 -7.78
N ASP A 85 -17.46 -2.56 -7.67
CA ASP A 85 -18.68 -2.42 -8.44
C ASP A 85 -19.41 -1.11 -8.10
N LEU A 86 -19.43 -0.72 -6.82
CA LEU A 86 -20.01 0.56 -6.40
C LEU A 86 -19.21 1.76 -6.91
N LEU A 87 -17.90 1.72 -6.82
CA LEU A 87 -17.01 2.76 -7.37
C LEU A 87 -17.19 2.89 -8.87
N LYS A 88 -17.18 1.78 -9.61
CA LYS A 88 -17.41 1.75 -11.05
C LYS A 88 -18.77 2.36 -11.40
N TYR A 89 -19.83 1.99 -10.69
CA TYR A 89 -21.15 2.55 -10.88
C TYR A 89 -21.19 4.07 -10.64
N LYS A 90 -20.55 4.56 -9.57
CA LYS A 90 -20.50 6.01 -9.26
C LYS A 90 -19.67 6.78 -10.29
N LEU A 91 -18.58 6.20 -10.78
CA LEU A 91 -17.72 6.81 -11.79
C LEU A 91 -18.40 6.88 -13.17
N THR A 92 -19.23 5.91 -13.53
CA THR A 92 -19.93 5.88 -14.82
C THR A 92 -21.24 6.67 -14.83
N THR A 93 -21.85 6.90 -13.66
CA THR A 93 -23.11 7.66 -13.55
C THR A 93 -22.85 9.15 -13.71
N LYS A 94 -23.45 9.77 -14.73
CA LYS A 94 -23.28 11.21 -15.03
C LYS A 94 -24.15 12.10 -14.14
N ASN A 95 -23.69 13.34 -13.89
CA ASN A 95 -24.46 14.49 -13.37
C ASN A 95 -25.09 14.38 -11.98
N LYS A 96 -24.31 13.95 -10.97
CA LYS A 96 -24.72 14.12 -9.57
C LYS A 96 -23.85 15.17 -8.85
N LYS A 97 -24.49 16.06 -8.11
CA LYS A 97 -23.86 17.20 -7.41
C LYS A 97 -22.69 16.78 -6.51
N TYR A 98 -22.80 15.64 -5.83
CA TYR A 98 -21.82 15.14 -4.85
C TYR A 98 -21.08 13.88 -5.34
N ARG A 99 -20.87 13.76 -6.66
CA ARG A 99 -20.21 12.58 -7.24
C ARG A 99 -18.77 12.40 -6.75
N LYS A 100 -18.01 13.51 -6.73
CA LYS A 100 -16.62 13.48 -6.31
C LYS A 100 -16.49 13.08 -4.85
N GLU A 101 -17.26 13.74 -3.99
CA GLU A 101 -17.26 13.47 -2.54
C GLU A 101 -17.69 12.03 -2.22
N LEU A 102 -18.63 11.49 -2.97
CA LEU A 102 -19.03 10.09 -2.83
C LEU A 102 -17.94 9.11 -3.25
N VAL A 103 -17.24 9.39 -4.35
CA VAL A 103 -16.11 8.55 -4.81
C VAL A 103 -14.96 8.63 -3.80
N ASP A 104 -14.63 9.83 -3.32
CA ASP A 104 -13.58 10.04 -2.32
C ASP A 104 -13.90 9.28 -1.01
N ALA A 105 -15.14 9.35 -0.53
CA ALA A 105 -15.58 8.64 0.67
C ALA A 105 -15.56 7.11 0.50
N LEU A 106 -15.96 6.60 -0.67
CA LEU A 106 -15.92 5.17 -0.97
C LEU A 106 -14.49 4.64 -1.09
N LEU A 107 -13.60 5.40 -1.70
CA LEU A 107 -12.19 5.04 -1.78
C LEU A 107 -11.53 5.06 -0.41
N LEU A 108 -11.88 6.04 0.43
CA LEU A 108 -11.40 6.11 1.79
C LEU A 108 -11.85 4.88 2.60
N ALA A 109 -13.13 4.52 2.51
CA ALA A 109 -13.67 3.32 3.16
C ALA A 109 -13.00 2.04 2.64
N PHE A 110 -12.80 1.91 1.33
CA PHE A 110 -12.06 0.80 0.73
C PHE A 110 -10.62 0.70 1.25
N LEU A 111 -9.92 1.83 1.39
CA LEU A 111 -8.55 1.84 1.91
C LEU A 111 -8.47 1.42 3.37
N TYR A 112 -9.43 1.79 4.21
CA TYR A 112 -9.50 1.30 5.59
C TYR A 112 -9.74 -0.21 5.63
N GLU A 113 -10.69 -0.72 4.87
CA GLU A 113 -10.96 -2.17 4.76
C GLU A 113 -9.71 -2.93 4.25
N PHE A 114 -9.00 -2.35 3.30
CA PHE A 114 -7.76 -2.91 2.78
C PHE A 114 -6.66 -2.92 3.85
N HIS A 115 -6.53 -1.87 4.66
CA HIS A 115 -5.59 -1.81 5.77
C HIS A 115 -5.90 -2.88 6.84
N ASP A 116 -7.16 -3.05 7.23
CA ASP A 116 -7.56 -4.11 8.17
C ASP A 116 -7.21 -5.50 7.63
N THR A 117 -7.39 -5.71 6.33
CA THR A 117 -6.96 -6.94 5.66
C THR A 117 -5.44 -7.13 5.72
N LEU A 118 -4.65 -6.06 5.50
CA LEU A 118 -3.19 -6.11 5.55
C LEU A 118 -2.65 -6.41 6.95
N ASP A 119 -3.28 -5.92 8.00
CA ASP A 119 -2.89 -6.18 9.39
C ASP A 119 -2.84 -7.68 9.69
N ARG A 120 -3.75 -8.46 9.13
CA ARG A 120 -3.73 -9.92 9.23
C ARG A 120 -2.43 -10.51 8.67
N PHE A 121 -1.96 -10.05 7.53
CA PHE A 121 -0.74 -10.55 6.90
C PHE A 121 0.52 -10.10 7.65
N ILE A 122 0.55 -8.87 8.11
CA ILE A 122 1.68 -8.31 8.88
C ILE A 122 1.82 -9.03 10.21
N THR A 123 0.71 -9.32 10.90
CA THR A 123 0.70 -10.07 12.16
C THR A 123 1.15 -11.52 11.98
N LEU A 124 0.76 -12.18 10.89
CA LEU A 124 1.15 -13.56 10.59
C LEU A 124 2.61 -13.71 10.13
N LYS A 125 3.18 -12.67 9.56
CA LYS A 125 4.58 -12.61 9.11
C LYS A 125 5.25 -11.37 9.69
N PRO A 126 5.52 -11.31 11.01
CA PRO A 126 6.28 -10.21 11.55
C PRO A 126 7.63 -10.17 10.82
N SER A 127 7.85 -9.09 10.09
CA SER A 127 9.10 -8.92 9.36
C SER A 127 10.23 -8.76 10.38
N SER A 128 11.20 -9.67 10.35
CA SER A 128 12.48 -9.44 11.00
C SER A 128 13.20 -8.36 10.20
N TYR A 129 12.92 -7.10 10.50
CA TYR A 129 13.64 -5.99 9.90
C TYR A 129 15.14 -6.15 10.17
N LYS A 130 15.95 -5.97 9.14
CA LYS A 130 17.38 -5.80 9.35
C LYS A 130 17.59 -4.58 10.25
N SER A 131 18.63 -4.59 11.06
CA SER A 131 18.93 -3.49 12.01
C SER A 131 18.90 -2.10 11.34
N ALA A 132 19.34 -2.00 10.07
CA ALA A 132 19.29 -0.77 9.28
C ALA A 132 17.86 -0.31 8.94
N GLU A 133 16.94 -1.24 8.64
CA GLU A 133 15.52 -0.91 8.34
C GLU A 133 14.82 -0.39 9.60
N ASN A 134 15.08 -1.00 10.76
CA ASN A 134 14.56 -0.51 12.05
C ASN A 134 15.11 0.88 12.39
N LEU A 135 16.39 1.12 12.16
CA LEU A 135 16.98 2.43 12.38
C LEU A 135 16.34 3.48 11.48
N PHE A 136 16.15 3.17 10.21
CA PHE A 136 15.53 4.08 9.24
C PHE A 136 14.08 4.40 9.62
N LYS A 137 13.29 3.38 10.01
CA LYS A 137 11.94 3.59 10.51
C LYS A 137 11.93 4.55 11.70
N THR A 138 12.73 4.26 12.73
CA THR A 138 12.81 5.10 13.94
C THR A 138 13.25 6.53 13.62
N PHE A 139 14.15 6.69 12.63
CA PHE A 139 14.55 8.01 12.13
C PHE A 139 13.37 8.77 11.51
N ILE A 140 12.58 8.12 10.64
CA ILE A 140 11.42 8.75 10.00
C ILE A 140 10.36 9.15 11.03
N ASP A 141 10.07 8.29 12.00
CA ASP A 141 9.11 8.58 13.09
C ASP A 141 9.57 9.76 13.95
N LEU A 142 10.86 9.79 14.28
CA LEU A 142 11.46 10.89 15.02
C LEU A 142 11.47 12.19 14.21
N LEU A 143 11.76 12.12 12.92
CA LEU A 143 11.71 13.25 12.01
C LEU A 143 10.27 13.81 11.94
N ALA A 144 9.28 12.96 11.71
CA ALA A 144 7.88 13.36 11.62
C ALA A 144 7.38 14.05 12.91
N SER A 145 7.81 13.57 14.07
CA SER A 145 7.40 14.15 15.36
C SER A 145 8.17 15.43 15.74
N SER A 146 9.40 15.59 15.27
CA SER A 146 10.30 16.67 15.69
C SER A 146 10.44 17.82 14.68
N TYR A 147 10.20 17.55 13.39
CA TYR A 147 10.24 18.56 12.34
C TYR A 147 8.98 19.47 12.41
N PRO A 148 9.08 20.81 12.22
CA PRO A 148 10.28 21.57 11.81
C PRO A 148 11.14 22.12 12.96
N LYS A 149 10.87 21.75 14.21
CA LYS A 149 11.54 22.32 15.39
C LYS A 149 13.04 21.96 15.47
N LYS A 150 13.38 20.74 15.06
CA LYS A 150 14.74 20.20 15.05
C LYS A 150 15.14 19.82 13.63
N ARG A 151 16.30 20.35 13.16
CA ARG A 151 16.74 20.19 11.75
C ARG A 151 18.18 19.71 11.62
N SER A 152 18.92 19.53 12.72
CA SER A 152 20.30 19.09 12.63
C SER A 152 20.41 17.56 12.60
N VAL A 153 21.26 17.04 11.72
CA VAL A 153 21.55 15.60 11.65
C VAL A 153 22.09 15.09 12.97
N SER A 154 22.92 15.88 13.67
CA SER A 154 23.47 15.50 15.00
C SER A 154 22.37 15.23 16.01
N TYR A 155 21.32 16.05 16.07
CA TYR A 155 20.18 15.82 16.97
C TYR A 155 19.55 14.45 16.77
N TYR A 156 19.29 14.08 15.51
CA TYR A 156 18.69 12.79 15.20
C TYR A 156 19.62 11.62 15.47
N ALA A 157 20.91 11.78 15.13
CA ALA A 157 21.93 10.79 15.40
C ALA A 157 22.09 10.51 16.91
N ASP A 158 22.10 11.57 17.73
CA ASP A 158 22.15 11.46 19.19
C ASP A 158 20.92 10.73 19.75
N CYS A 159 19.72 11.07 19.29
CA CYS A 159 18.49 10.40 19.70
C CYS A 159 18.46 8.91 19.30
N LEU A 160 19.08 8.55 18.21
CA LEU A 160 19.13 7.19 17.67
C LEU A 160 20.38 6.40 18.12
N HIS A 161 21.23 7.01 18.94
CA HIS A 161 22.49 6.43 19.44
C HIS A 161 23.43 5.94 18.32
N VAL A 162 23.49 6.69 17.23
CA VAL A 162 24.38 6.42 16.09
C VAL A 162 25.27 7.63 15.78
N SER A 163 26.29 7.43 14.99
CA SER A 163 27.09 8.58 14.53
C SER A 163 26.37 9.34 13.42
N PRO A 164 26.53 10.68 13.31
CA PRO A 164 25.94 11.47 12.21
C PRO A 164 26.35 11.00 10.80
N LYS A 165 27.46 10.30 10.68
CA LYS A 165 27.93 9.72 9.42
C LYS A 165 27.19 8.43 9.07
N TYR A 166 26.67 7.73 10.07
CA TYR A 166 25.96 6.47 9.88
C TYR A 166 24.47 6.72 9.57
N LEU A 167 23.92 7.84 10.04
CA LEU A 167 22.55 8.28 9.73
C LEU A 167 22.45 8.90 8.32
#